data_c21670716b5ca9233241b3a34c0a490a
#
_entry.id   c21670716b5ca9233241b3a34c0a490a
#
_cell.length_a   1.000
_cell.length_b   1.000
_cell.length_c   1.000
_cell.angle_alpha   90.00
_cell.angle_beta   90.00
_cell.angle_gamma   90.00
#
_symmetry.space_group_name_H-M   'P 1'
#
loop_
_entity.id
_entity.type
_entity.pdbx_description
1 polymer ?
#
loop_
_entity_poly.entity_id
_entity_poly.type
_entity_poly.pdbx_seq_one_letter_code
_entity_poly.pdbx_strand_id
1 'polypeptide(L)'
;ETLTHYQVAKFSKVFDEVFVSSKFEKFNPPLKLIKDESSEDYSPMLALYCVLKSFDHSVFIIPADMPFFDPKSLGELAKFKDEFEMVVAGDDEHIHSLCGFFSPNLAPLAKELYLKNEHKIGLLRKNCKCKIVNFEDKEQFFNVNFPEEYKIANEKMKNE
;
A
#
# COMPACT_ATOMS: atom_id res chain seq x y z
N GLU A 1 7.85 -7.83 17.91
CA GLU A 1 7.71 -7.38 16.53
C GLU A 1 6.33 -7.68 15.96
N THR A 2 5.88 -6.83 15.05
CA THR A 2 4.58 -6.92 14.39
C THR A 2 4.76 -7.29 12.91
N LEU A 3 3.65 -7.57 12.22
CA LEU A 3 3.69 -7.71 10.76
C LEU A 3 4.20 -6.43 10.09
N THR A 4 3.88 -5.27 10.66
CA THR A 4 4.36 -3.99 10.12
C THR A 4 5.89 -3.91 10.21
N HIS A 5 6.49 -4.32 11.33
CA HIS A 5 7.94 -4.39 11.45
C HIS A 5 8.56 -5.35 10.44
N TYR A 6 7.92 -6.51 10.23
CA TYR A 6 8.37 -7.49 9.24
C TYR A 6 8.38 -6.87 7.83
N GLN A 7 7.30 -6.18 7.46
CA GLN A 7 7.18 -5.53 6.15
C GLN A 7 8.22 -4.42 5.98
N VAL A 8 8.43 -3.59 6.99
CA VAL A 8 9.45 -2.53 6.94
C VAL A 8 10.84 -3.13 6.73
N ALA A 9 11.19 -4.18 7.46
CA ALA A 9 12.48 -4.86 7.30
C ALA A 9 12.64 -5.43 5.89
N LYS A 10 11.60 -6.06 5.36
CA LYS A 10 11.59 -6.67 4.03
C LYS A 10 11.81 -5.62 2.93
N PHE A 11 11.05 -4.53 2.96
CA PHE A 11 11.13 -3.50 1.93
C PHE A 11 12.34 -2.56 2.10
N SER A 12 12.92 -2.49 3.28
CA SER A 12 14.16 -1.73 3.51
C SER A 12 15.36 -2.32 2.75
N LYS A 13 15.24 -3.56 2.29
CA LYS A 13 16.26 -4.19 1.43
C LYS A 13 16.15 -3.73 -0.03
N VAL A 14 15.03 -3.14 -0.41
CA VAL A 14 14.73 -2.76 -1.79
C VAL A 14 14.65 -1.24 -1.95
N PHE A 15 14.12 -0.54 -0.97
CA PHE A 15 13.94 0.91 -1.00
C PHE A 15 14.87 1.58 0.02
N ASP A 16 15.34 2.79 -0.31
CA ASP A 16 16.20 3.59 0.58
C ASP A 16 15.45 4.01 1.83
N GLU A 17 14.16 4.31 1.72
CA GLU A 17 13.32 4.72 2.84
C GLU A 17 11.99 3.99 2.80
N VAL A 18 11.52 3.56 3.98
CA VAL A 18 10.23 2.91 4.16
C VAL A 18 9.50 3.60 5.31
N PHE A 19 8.28 4.05 5.03
CA PHE A 19 7.43 4.74 5.99
C PHE A 19 6.18 3.94 6.27
N VAL A 20 5.59 4.16 7.43
CA VAL A 20 4.31 3.58 7.81
C VAL A 20 3.27 4.70 7.86
N SER A 21 2.17 4.54 7.13
CA SER A 21 1.03 5.44 7.24
C SER A 21 0.24 5.05 8.49
N SER A 22 0.17 5.94 9.47
CA SER A 22 -0.52 5.66 10.73
C SER A 22 -1.01 6.96 11.35
N LYS A 23 -2.09 6.87 12.12
CA LYS A 23 -2.60 8.01 12.90
C LYS A 23 -1.77 8.27 14.13
N PHE A 24 -1.16 7.23 14.71
CA PHE A 24 -0.51 7.29 16.02
C PHE A 24 0.85 6.61 15.99
N GLU A 25 1.77 7.13 16.80
CA GLU A 25 3.02 6.46 17.15
C GLU A 25 2.69 5.31 18.09
N LYS A 26 2.70 4.09 17.60
CA LYS A 26 2.31 2.91 18.38
C LYS A 26 3.28 1.74 18.24
N PHE A 27 4.39 1.94 17.53
CA PHE A 27 5.31 0.86 17.22
C PHE A 27 6.49 0.83 18.18
N ASN A 28 6.85 -0.36 18.63
CA ASN A 28 8.01 -0.62 19.46
C ASN A 28 8.76 -1.82 18.89
N PRO A 29 9.99 -1.66 18.35
CA PRO A 29 10.70 -0.38 18.19
C PRO A 29 9.99 0.61 17.28
N PRO A 30 10.27 1.92 17.42
CA PRO A 30 9.64 2.95 16.60
C PRO A 30 9.94 2.80 15.12
N LEU A 31 8.96 3.18 14.28
CA LEU A 31 9.07 3.18 12.83
C LEU A 31 8.87 4.60 12.30
N LYS A 32 9.41 4.87 11.11
CA LYS A 32 9.19 6.17 10.45
C LYS A 32 7.73 6.27 10.02
N LEU A 33 7.04 7.31 10.45
CA LEU A 33 5.61 7.47 10.20
C LEU A 33 5.32 8.64 9.25
N ILE A 34 4.25 8.47 8.48
CA ILE A 34 3.52 9.56 7.84
C ILE A 34 2.14 9.56 8.51
N LYS A 35 1.86 10.64 9.24
CA LYS A 35 0.62 10.73 10.01
C LYS A 35 -0.51 11.32 9.18
N ASP A 36 -1.73 10.83 9.41
CA ASP A 36 -2.94 11.41 8.84
C ASP A 36 -3.20 12.80 9.44
N GLU A 37 -3.78 13.69 8.65
CA GLU A 37 -4.13 15.05 9.12
C GLU A 37 -5.24 15.05 10.15
N SER A 38 -6.18 14.09 10.06
CA SER A 38 -7.28 13.99 11.02
C SER A 38 -7.14 12.74 11.85
N SER A 39 -7.23 12.89 13.18
CA SER A 39 -7.20 11.76 14.10
C SER A 39 -8.57 11.11 14.28
N GLU A 40 -9.65 11.74 13.81
CA GLU A 40 -11.01 11.26 13.99
C GLU A 40 -11.52 10.35 12.89
N ASP A 41 -11.07 10.58 11.65
CA ASP A 41 -11.55 9.85 10.48
C ASP A 41 -10.70 8.63 10.17
N TYR A 42 -11.37 7.50 9.90
CA TYR A 42 -10.73 6.32 9.31
C TYR A 42 -11.04 6.31 7.83
N SER A 43 -10.20 6.99 7.04
CA SER A 43 -10.37 7.09 5.61
C SER A 43 -9.10 6.67 4.87
N PRO A 44 -9.13 5.58 4.08
CA PRO A 44 -8.01 5.23 3.22
C PRO A 44 -7.66 6.37 2.25
N MET A 45 -8.67 7.11 1.78
CA MET A 45 -8.45 8.22 0.86
C MET A 45 -7.69 9.37 1.53
N LEU A 46 -8.02 9.70 2.77
CA LEU A 46 -7.30 10.72 3.52
C LEU A 46 -5.86 10.29 3.81
N ALA A 47 -5.68 9.05 4.25
CA ALA A 47 -4.35 8.50 4.49
C ALA A 47 -3.49 8.56 3.22
N LEU A 48 -4.06 8.18 2.09
CA LEU A 48 -3.37 8.23 0.81
C LEU A 48 -2.99 9.66 0.42
N TYR A 49 -3.91 10.61 0.59
CA TYR A 49 -3.62 12.02 0.35
C TYR A 49 -2.41 12.48 1.19
N CYS A 50 -2.39 12.16 2.47
CA CYS A 50 -1.29 12.53 3.37
C CYS A 50 0.04 11.92 2.94
N VAL A 51 0.02 10.69 2.46
CA VAL A 51 1.21 10.05 1.90
C VAL A 51 1.68 10.78 0.65
N LEU A 52 0.78 10.97 -0.31
CA LEU A 52 1.15 11.51 -1.62
C LEU A 52 1.64 12.95 -1.56
N LYS A 53 1.09 13.77 -0.68
CA LYS A 53 1.58 15.16 -0.53
C LYS A 53 2.96 15.26 0.10
N SER A 54 3.46 14.16 0.68
CA SER A 54 4.77 14.13 1.35
C SER A 54 5.93 13.86 0.41
N PHE A 55 5.66 13.54 -0.86
CA PHE A 55 6.68 13.14 -1.83
C PHE A 55 6.53 13.92 -3.14
N ASP A 56 7.62 14.02 -3.89
CA ASP A 56 7.65 14.62 -5.22
C ASP A 56 7.92 13.62 -6.35
N HIS A 57 7.87 12.34 -6.03
CA HIS A 57 8.09 11.24 -6.97
C HIS A 57 7.11 10.11 -6.68
N SER A 58 6.96 9.18 -7.63
CA SER A 58 6.08 8.02 -7.44
C SER A 58 6.53 7.18 -6.25
N VAL A 59 5.57 6.71 -5.48
CA VAL A 59 5.83 5.88 -4.30
C VAL A 59 5.14 4.53 -4.45
N PHE A 60 5.78 3.49 -3.93
CA PHE A 60 5.15 2.18 -3.81
C PHE A 60 4.39 2.11 -2.49
N ILE A 61 3.14 1.72 -2.58
CA ILE A 61 2.25 1.57 -1.42
C ILE A 61 1.78 0.13 -1.36
N ILE A 62 1.75 -0.43 -0.16
CA ILE A 62 1.26 -1.79 0.08
C ILE A 62 0.58 -1.84 1.45
N PRO A 63 -0.53 -2.57 1.58
CA PRO A 63 -1.14 -2.80 2.90
C PRO A 63 -0.21 -3.58 3.83
N ALA A 64 -0.23 -3.21 5.12
CA ALA A 64 0.59 -3.90 6.11
C ALA A 64 0.19 -5.36 6.31
N ASP A 65 -1.07 -5.70 6.02
CA ASP A 65 -1.62 -7.05 6.18
C ASP A 65 -1.40 -7.97 4.96
N MET A 66 -0.49 -7.60 4.07
CA MET A 66 -0.16 -8.35 2.86
C MET A 66 1.31 -8.82 2.90
N PRO A 67 1.68 -9.69 3.86
CA PRO A 67 3.09 -9.99 4.13
C PRO A 67 3.76 -10.91 3.10
N PHE A 68 2.98 -11.55 2.23
CA PHE A 68 3.54 -12.51 1.26
C PHE A 68 3.86 -11.90 -0.10
N PHE A 69 3.64 -10.60 -0.26
CA PHE A 69 3.98 -9.94 -1.51
C PHE A 69 5.45 -10.19 -1.86
N ASP A 70 5.68 -10.65 -3.09
CA ASP A 70 7.02 -10.96 -3.57
C ASP A 70 7.68 -9.69 -4.12
N PRO A 71 8.80 -9.26 -3.53
CA PRO A 71 9.51 -8.08 -4.04
C PRO A 71 9.93 -8.17 -5.52
N LYS A 72 10.03 -9.37 -6.07
CA LYS A 72 10.29 -9.56 -7.50
C LYS A 72 9.17 -9.00 -8.38
N SER A 73 7.95 -8.93 -7.85
CA SER A 73 6.80 -8.36 -8.55
C SER A 73 6.90 -6.84 -8.72
N LEU A 74 7.76 -6.17 -7.94
CA LEU A 74 7.94 -4.71 -8.05
C LEU A 74 8.41 -4.29 -9.43
N GLY A 75 9.28 -5.09 -10.08
CA GLY A 75 9.79 -4.77 -11.41
C GLY A 75 8.68 -4.68 -12.45
N GLU A 76 7.70 -5.57 -12.38
CA GLU A 76 6.57 -5.59 -13.31
C GLU A 76 5.68 -4.36 -13.13
N LEU A 77 5.45 -3.95 -11.88
CA LEU A 77 4.68 -2.75 -11.59
C LEU A 77 5.44 -1.48 -11.99
N ALA A 78 6.74 -1.45 -11.72
CA ALA A 78 7.56 -0.26 -11.97
C ALA A 78 7.69 0.09 -13.45
N LYS A 79 7.51 -0.88 -14.37
CA LYS A 79 7.58 -0.65 -15.82
C LYS A 79 6.63 0.44 -16.29
N PHE A 80 5.52 0.65 -15.60
CA PHE A 80 4.45 1.53 -16.04
C PHE A 80 4.33 2.81 -15.21
N LYS A 81 5.15 2.98 -14.16
CA LYS A 81 4.98 4.08 -13.21
C LYS A 81 5.19 5.49 -13.81
N ASP A 82 5.91 5.59 -14.91
CA ASP A 82 6.15 6.88 -15.56
C ASP A 82 5.11 7.20 -16.64
N GLU A 83 4.33 6.22 -17.06
CA GLU A 83 3.27 6.38 -18.06
C GLU A 83 1.88 6.55 -17.43
N PHE A 84 1.69 6.03 -16.23
CA PHE A 84 0.38 6.03 -15.56
C PHE A 84 0.49 6.71 -14.20
N GLU A 85 -0.61 7.35 -13.81
CA GLU A 85 -0.68 8.01 -12.50
C GLU A 85 -0.78 6.99 -11.36
N MET A 86 -1.36 5.82 -11.65
CA MET A 86 -1.56 4.75 -10.69
C MET A 86 -1.31 3.41 -11.38
N VAL A 87 -0.45 2.58 -10.79
CA VAL A 87 -0.16 1.24 -11.31
C VAL A 87 -0.38 0.25 -10.16
N VAL A 88 -1.38 -0.58 -10.28
CA VAL A 88 -1.75 -1.49 -9.18
C VAL A 88 -1.73 -2.95 -9.62
N ALA A 89 -1.52 -3.83 -8.65
CA ALA A 89 -1.54 -5.26 -8.87
C ALA A 89 -2.96 -5.79 -8.93
N GLY A 90 -3.15 -6.83 -9.74
CA GLY A 90 -4.37 -7.59 -9.78
C GLY A 90 -4.07 -9.06 -9.99
N ASP A 91 -5.08 -9.90 -9.85
CA ASP A 91 -5.03 -11.30 -10.18
C ASP A 91 -6.35 -11.70 -10.87
N ASP A 92 -6.59 -12.99 -11.08
CA ASP A 92 -7.79 -13.44 -11.79
C ASP A 92 -9.10 -13.23 -11.00
N GLU A 93 -9.00 -12.88 -9.72
CA GLU A 93 -10.16 -12.69 -8.85
C GLU A 93 -10.36 -11.26 -8.36
N HIS A 94 -9.25 -10.52 -8.11
CA HIS A 94 -9.32 -9.23 -7.45
C HIS A 94 -8.36 -8.20 -8.04
N ILE A 95 -8.71 -6.92 -7.86
CA ILE A 95 -7.80 -5.79 -8.08
C ILE A 95 -7.39 -5.29 -6.70
N HIS A 96 -6.08 -5.22 -6.46
CA HIS A 96 -5.52 -4.78 -5.18
C HIS A 96 -5.18 -3.30 -5.26
N SER A 97 -6.18 -2.46 -5.08
CA SER A 97 -6.09 -1.02 -5.36
C SER A 97 -5.10 -0.25 -4.50
N LEU A 98 -4.66 -0.82 -3.36
CA LEU A 98 -3.62 -0.21 -2.50
C LEU A 98 -2.26 -0.86 -2.65
N CYS A 99 -2.08 -1.78 -3.60
CA CYS A 99 -0.79 -2.43 -3.84
C CYS A 99 -0.22 -1.98 -5.18
N GLY A 100 0.66 -0.97 -5.17
CA GLY A 100 1.24 -0.48 -6.41
C GLY A 100 1.94 0.85 -6.29
N PHE A 101 2.22 1.45 -7.43
CA PHE A 101 2.88 2.76 -7.53
C PHE A 101 1.86 3.86 -7.74
N PHE A 102 2.02 4.96 -7.00
CA PHE A 102 1.12 6.11 -7.05
C PHE A 102 1.93 7.37 -7.30
N SER A 103 1.49 8.17 -8.28
CA SER A 103 2.07 9.48 -8.54
C SER A 103 1.59 10.49 -7.51
N PRO A 104 2.47 11.38 -7.02
CA PRO A 104 2.04 12.48 -6.13
C PRO A 104 1.05 13.43 -6.80
N ASN A 105 0.96 13.43 -8.14
CA ASN A 105 -0.02 14.21 -8.89
C ASN A 105 -1.47 13.82 -8.55
N LEU A 106 -1.67 12.64 -7.94
CA LEU A 106 -2.99 12.18 -7.49
C LEU A 106 -3.46 12.83 -6.19
N ALA A 107 -2.58 13.55 -5.47
CA ALA A 107 -2.94 14.13 -4.18
C ALA A 107 -4.17 15.06 -4.26
N PRO A 108 -4.28 15.99 -5.22
CA PRO A 108 -5.48 16.83 -5.33
C PRO A 108 -6.76 16.03 -5.57
N LEU A 109 -6.71 14.99 -6.41
CA LEU A 109 -7.87 14.14 -6.67
C LEU A 109 -8.28 13.35 -5.43
N ALA A 110 -7.30 12.81 -4.70
CA ALA A 110 -7.58 12.09 -3.45
C ALA A 110 -8.26 13.01 -2.43
N LYS A 111 -7.80 14.24 -2.30
CA LYS A 111 -8.43 15.22 -1.40
C LYS A 111 -9.84 15.57 -1.84
N GLU A 112 -10.05 15.78 -3.13
CA GLU A 112 -11.37 16.08 -3.70
C GLU A 112 -12.36 14.95 -3.38
N LEU A 113 -11.95 13.70 -3.60
CA LEU A 113 -12.80 12.54 -3.30
C LEU A 113 -13.09 12.42 -1.81
N TYR A 114 -12.08 12.63 -0.98
CA TYR A 114 -12.27 12.61 0.47
C TYR A 114 -13.30 13.67 0.92
N LEU A 115 -13.21 14.89 0.39
CA LEU A 115 -14.13 15.97 0.74
C LEU A 115 -15.57 15.69 0.27
N LYS A 116 -15.74 14.84 -0.74
CA LYS A 116 -17.04 14.35 -1.19
C LYS A 116 -17.51 13.13 -0.42
N ASN A 117 -16.83 12.78 0.67
CA ASN A 117 -17.13 11.62 1.49
C ASN A 117 -16.92 10.28 0.75
N GLU A 118 -15.99 10.26 -0.19
CA GLU A 118 -15.60 9.08 -0.94
C GLU A 118 -14.29 8.52 -0.39
N HIS A 119 -14.35 7.34 0.22
CA HIS A 119 -13.22 6.80 0.99
C HIS A 119 -12.54 5.58 0.34
N LYS A 120 -13.19 4.95 -0.62
CA LYS A 120 -12.66 3.74 -1.26
C LYS A 120 -11.64 4.06 -2.34
N ILE A 121 -10.46 3.45 -2.28
CA ILE A 121 -9.39 3.70 -3.25
C ILE A 121 -9.78 3.27 -4.66
N GLY A 122 -10.68 2.31 -4.81
CA GLY A 122 -11.22 1.95 -6.13
C GLY A 122 -11.82 3.13 -6.88
N LEU A 123 -12.34 4.14 -6.18
CA LEU A 123 -12.87 5.35 -6.82
C LEU A 123 -11.75 6.23 -7.36
N LEU A 124 -10.62 6.32 -6.66
CA LEU A 124 -9.44 6.99 -7.19
C LEU A 124 -8.97 6.31 -8.47
N ARG A 125 -8.86 4.98 -8.43
CA ARG A 125 -8.44 4.19 -9.58
C ARG A 125 -9.32 4.43 -10.81
N LYS A 126 -10.62 4.55 -10.62
CA LYS A 126 -11.58 4.76 -11.72
C LYS A 126 -11.56 6.18 -12.28
N ASN A 127 -10.99 7.15 -11.56
CA ASN A 127 -10.98 8.55 -11.93
C ASN A 127 -9.61 9.08 -12.36
N CYS A 128 -8.66 8.19 -12.61
CA CYS A 128 -7.32 8.58 -13.04
C CYS A 128 -6.79 7.63 -14.12
N LYS A 129 -5.64 7.96 -14.69
CA LYS A 129 -4.96 7.10 -15.65
C LYS A 129 -4.29 5.96 -14.90
N CYS A 130 -4.94 4.82 -14.86
CA CYS A 130 -4.52 3.66 -14.09
C CYS A 130 -4.17 2.46 -14.97
N LYS A 131 -3.08 1.77 -14.63
CA LYS A 131 -2.69 0.49 -15.20
C LYS A 131 -2.87 -0.61 -14.15
N ILE A 132 -3.56 -1.68 -14.51
CA ILE A 132 -3.66 -2.88 -13.68
C ILE A 132 -2.71 -3.93 -14.25
N VAL A 133 -1.79 -4.41 -13.44
CA VAL A 133 -0.84 -5.46 -13.82
C VAL A 133 -1.29 -6.76 -13.16
N ASN A 134 -1.66 -7.74 -13.97
CA ASN A 134 -2.14 -9.02 -13.46
C ASN A 134 -1.01 -10.01 -13.22
N PHE A 135 -1.07 -10.68 -12.06
CA PHE A 135 -0.10 -11.69 -11.65
C PHE A 135 -0.76 -13.05 -11.52
N GLU A 136 -0.05 -14.10 -11.91
CA GLU A 136 -0.53 -15.48 -11.77
C GLU A 136 -0.48 -15.95 -10.31
N ASP A 137 0.55 -15.55 -9.57
CA ASP A 137 0.72 -15.90 -8.17
C ASP A 137 -0.17 -15.01 -7.29
N LYS A 138 -1.40 -15.44 -7.08
CA LYS A 138 -2.36 -14.69 -6.25
C LYS A 138 -2.15 -14.90 -4.75
N GLU A 139 -1.40 -15.92 -4.34
CA GLU A 139 -1.12 -16.15 -2.93
C GLU A 139 -0.28 -15.03 -2.30
N GLN A 140 0.52 -14.34 -3.10
CA GLN A 140 1.30 -13.20 -2.61
C GLN A 140 0.42 -12.06 -2.10
N PHE A 141 -0.84 -12.03 -2.51
CA PHE A 141 -1.79 -10.97 -2.10
C PHE A 141 -2.66 -11.40 -0.92
N PHE A 142 -2.37 -12.53 -0.29
CA PHE A 142 -3.11 -13.00 0.87
C PHE A 142 -3.03 -12.01 2.02
N ASN A 143 -4.20 -11.64 2.57
CA ASN A 143 -4.31 -10.71 3.70
C ASN A 143 -4.37 -11.47 5.02
N VAL A 144 -3.74 -10.92 6.05
CA VAL A 144 -3.74 -11.49 7.40
C VAL A 144 -4.61 -10.60 8.27
N ASN A 145 -5.93 -10.87 8.26
CA ASN A 145 -6.93 -10.04 8.95
C ASN A 145 -7.51 -10.67 10.21
N PHE A 146 -7.39 -12.00 10.36
CA PHE A 146 -7.98 -12.75 11.47
C PHE A 146 -6.92 -13.63 12.15
N PRO A 147 -7.13 -14.03 13.43
CA PRO A 147 -6.15 -14.85 14.17
C PRO A 147 -5.73 -16.14 13.46
N GLU A 148 -6.65 -16.81 12.78
CA GLU A 148 -6.33 -18.04 12.05
C GLU A 148 -5.47 -17.76 10.83
N GLU A 149 -5.76 -16.70 10.10
CA GLU A 149 -4.94 -16.28 8.97
C GLU A 149 -3.55 -15.85 9.44
N TYR A 150 -3.47 -15.20 10.59
CA TYR A 150 -2.20 -14.83 11.20
C TYR A 150 -1.33 -16.03 11.50
N LYS A 151 -1.92 -17.12 12.02
CA LYS A 151 -1.18 -18.35 12.30
C LYS A 151 -0.59 -18.94 11.03
N ILE A 152 -1.35 -19.00 9.95
CA ILE A 152 -0.89 -19.52 8.66
C ILE A 152 0.25 -18.67 8.13
N ALA A 153 0.11 -17.35 8.19
CA ALA A 153 1.14 -16.42 7.77
C ALA A 153 2.43 -16.60 8.55
N ASN A 154 2.33 -16.74 9.87
CA ASN A 154 3.48 -16.89 10.75
C ASN A 154 4.25 -18.19 10.45
N GLU A 155 3.57 -19.28 10.15
CA GLU A 155 4.19 -20.54 9.76
C GLU A 155 4.94 -20.41 8.44
N LYS A 156 4.32 -19.76 7.44
CA LYS A 156 4.97 -19.50 6.14
C LYS A 156 6.23 -18.66 6.30
N MET A 157 6.18 -17.61 7.12
CA MET A 157 7.34 -16.76 7.37
C MET A 157 8.49 -17.49 8.03
N LYS A 158 8.22 -18.46 8.91
CA LYS A 158 9.25 -19.27 9.54
C LYS A 158 9.93 -20.23 8.56
N ASN A 159 9.23 -20.64 7.51
CA ASN A 159 9.75 -21.58 6.51
C ASN A 159 10.45 -20.89 5.34
N GLU A 160 10.38 -19.59 5.28
CA GLU A 160 11.11 -18.79 4.30
C GLU A 160 12.51 -18.44 4.82
#